data_4bdd56c757c70065f6a7b646109dd91d
#
_entry.id   4bdd56c757c70065f6a7b646109dd91d
#
_cell.length_a   1.000
_cell.length_b   1.000
_cell.length_c   1.000
_cell.angle_alpha   90.00
_cell.angle_beta   90.00
_cell.angle_gamma   90.00
#
_symmetry.space_group_name_H-M   'P 1'
#
loop_
_entity.id
_entity.type
_entity.pdbx_description
1 polymer ?
#
loop_
_entity_poly.entity_id
_entity_poly.type
_entity_poly.pdbx_seq_one_letter_code
_entity_poly.pdbx_strand_id
1 'polypeptide(L)'
;MTETKPGRPHRDGPLSGRQAEAARNDRRILESARAVFVADPGAPITAVAKHAGVGISALYTRYGSKEELLRTLCTDGLVIVTNETEAAIERVKKGDDRWAVFADFMRHLADADTSSMTRAFAGKFTPTPEMFTLANRSSQLVDEFFALIRDVLRPGVVPHDLSLIFELVAAIKFSSPERTTELRRRYLAVILDGLRASDGPHATNREDLPGPPPAWQELSERWVPAN
;
A
#
# COMPACT_ATOMS: atom_id res chain seq x y z
N MET A 1 -15.52 -51.33 21.99
CA MET A 1 -14.19 -50.65 22.05
C MET A 1 -13.83 -50.32 20.63
N THR A 2 -14.07 -49.09 20.22
CA THR A 2 -13.77 -48.57 18.89
C THR A 2 -12.62 -47.59 19.03
N GLU A 3 -11.45 -47.98 18.53
CA GLU A 3 -10.23 -47.15 18.53
C GLU A 3 -10.38 -45.99 17.53
N THR A 4 -10.31 -44.77 18.03
CA THR A 4 -10.25 -43.54 17.25
C THR A 4 -8.82 -43.30 16.80
N LYS A 5 -8.58 -43.36 15.50
CA LYS A 5 -7.29 -43.09 14.86
C LYS A 5 -6.94 -41.62 14.96
N PRO A 6 -5.76 -41.20 15.45
CA PRO A 6 -5.38 -39.82 15.55
C PRO A 6 -5.13 -39.20 14.15
N GLY A 7 -5.71 -37.99 13.91
CA GLY A 7 -5.55 -37.22 12.69
C GLY A 7 -4.06 -36.80 12.51
N ARG A 8 -3.57 -36.95 11.27
CA ARG A 8 -2.21 -36.50 10.88
C ARG A 8 -2.14 -34.97 10.97
N PRO A 9 -1.07 -34.42 11.55
CA PRO A 9 -0.84 -32.98 11.51
C PRO A 9 -0.54 -32.53 10.07
N HIS A 10 -1.13 -31.41 9.66
CA HIS A 10 -0.84 -30.71 8.42
C HIS A 10 0.65 -30.30 8.44
N ARG A 11 1.47 -30.91 7.59
CA ARG A 11 2.87 -30.55 7.40
C ARG A 11 2.90 -29.37 6.41
N ASP A 12 3.17 -28.16 6.91
CA ASP A 12 3.74 -27.07 6.12
C ASP A 12 5.18 -27.44 5.76
N GLY A 13 5.31 -28.27 4.73
CA GLY A 13 6.62 -28.63 4.17
C GLY A 13 7.05 -27.58 3.15
N PRO A 14 8.37 -27.44 2.87
CA PRO A 14 8.83 -26.52 1.83
C PRO A 14 8.14 -26.85 0.51
N LEU A 15 7.69 -25.79 -0.19
CA LEU A 15 7.01 -25.89 -1.49
C LEU A 15 7.80 -26.81 -2.43
N SER A 16 7.10 -27.71 -3.15
CA SER A 16 7.75 -28.52 -4.17
C SER A 16 8.47 -27.62 -5.19
N GLY A 17 9.54 -28.10 -5.84
CA GLY A 17 10.33 -27.27 -6.77
C GLY A 17 9.48 -26.54 -7.81
N ARG A 18 8.41 -27.16 -8.33
CA ARG A 18 7.44 -26.55 -9.26
C ARG A 18 6.61 -25.44 -8.61
N GLN A 19 6.17 -25.63 -7.37
CA GLN A 19 5.40 -24.61 -6.63
C GLN A 19 6.29 -23.40 -6.28
N ALA A 20 7.56 -23.65 -5.90
CA ALA A 20 8.52 -22.58 -5.63
C ALA A 20 8.87 -21.80 -6.91
N GLU A 21 8.95 -22.46 -8.06
CA GLU A 21 9.19 -21.82 -9.35
C GLU A 21 7.97 -21.00 -9.80
N ALA A 22 6.75 -21.51 -9.65
CA ALA A 22 5.52 -20.79 -9.92
C ALA A 22 5.41 -19.53 -9.04
N ALA A 23 5.70 -19.63 -7.74
CA ALA A 23 5.68 -18.48 -6.83
C ALA A 23 6.75 -17.42 -7.19
N ARG A 24 7.95 -17.84 -7.62
CA ARG A 24 8.97 -16.90 -8.12
C ARG A 24 8.54 -16.22 -9.42
N ASN A 25 7.90 -16.95 -10.33
CA ASN A 25 7.35 -16.39 -11.58
C ASN A 25 6.24 -15.38 -11.30
N ASP A 26 5.31 -15.69 -10.39
CA ASP A 26 4.24 -14.80 -9.99
C ASP A 26 4.80 -13.48 -9.43
N ARG A 27 5.74 -13.56 -8.50
CA ARG A 27 6.40 -12.37 -7.94
C ARG A 27 7.04 -11.53 -9.03
N ARG A 28 7.79 -12.15 -9.95
CA ARG A 28 8.45 -11.45 -11.07
C ARG A 28 7.46 -10.79 -12.02
N ILE A 29 6.31 -11.43 -12.28
CA ILE A 29 5.24 -10.85 -13.09
C ILE A 29 4.64 -9.64 -12.38
N LEU A 30 4.32 -9.73 -11.09
CA LEU A 30 3.73 -8.64 -10.32
C LEU A 30 4.69 -7.46 -10.18
N GLU A 31 5.97 -7.69 -9.90
CA GLU A 31 7.00 -6.64 -9.88
C GLU A 31 7.13 -5.95 -11.25
N SER A 32 7.14 -6.73 -12.33
CA SER A 32 7.21 -6.21 -13.70
C SER A 32 5.95 -5.43 -14.08
N ALA A 33 4.78 -5.92 -13.70
CA ALA A 33 3.51 -5.25 -13.94
C ALA A 33 3.44 -3.92 -13.17
N ARG A 34 3.90 -3.88 -11.92
CA ARG A 34 4.03 -2.64 -11.14
C ARG A 34 4.92 -1.64 -11.85
N ALA A 35 6.14 -2.04 -12.24
CA ALA A 35 7.09 -1.16 -12.92
C ALA A 35 6.52 -0.60 -14.24
N VAL A 36 5.93 -1.46 -15.07
CA VAL A 36 5.38 -1.08 -16.38
C VAL A 36 4.18 -0.16 -16.24
N PHE A 37 3.21 -0.51 -15.39
CA PHE A 37 1.96 0.25 -15.30
C PHE A 37 2.09 1.54 -14.47
N VAL A 38 3.03 1.63 -13.56
CA VAL A 38 3.35 2.89 -12.88
C VAL A 38 4.05 3.86 -13.83
N ALA A 39 4.88 3.35 -14.76
CA ALA A 39 5.50 4.18 -15.80
C ALA A 39 4.48 4.62 -16.85
N ASP A 40 3.65 3.69 -17.33
CA ASP A 40 2.58 3.93 -18.30
C ASP A 40 1.33 3.10 -17.95
N PRO A 41 0.31 3.71 -17.30
CA PRO A 41 -0.96 3.03 -16.99
C PRO A 41 -1.71 2.49 -18.22
N GLY A 42 -1.44 3.05 -19.40
CA GLY A 42 -1.99 2.63 -20.68
C GLY A 42 -1.30 1.41 -21.29
N ALA A 43 -0.10 1.05 -20.81
CA ALA A 43 0.72 0.00 -21.40
C ALA A 43 -0.06 -1.31 -21.63
N PRO A 44 0.16 -1.99 -22.76
CA PRO A 44 -0.46 -3.28 -23.01
C PRO A 44 0.15 -4.37 -22.11
N ILE A 45 -0.62 -5.43 -21.85
CA ILE A 45 -0.16 -6.56 -21.01
C ILE A 45 1.07 -7.27 -21.63
N THR A 46 1.27 -7.16 -22.95
CA THR A 46 2.46 -7.67 -23.63
C THR A 46 3.75 -6.99 -23.19
N ALA A 47 3.68 -5.71 -22.79
CA ALA A 47 4.83 -4.99 -22.24
C ALA A 47 5.24 -5.60 -20.87
N VAL A 48 4.26 -6.02 -20.06
CA VAL A 48 4.51 -6.72 -18.79
C VAL A 48 5.18 -8.07 -19.04
N ALA A 49 4.65 -8.88 -19.99
CA ALA A 49 5.23 -10.17 -20.34
C ALA A 49 6.69 -10.03 -20.80
N LYS A 50 6.97 -9.04 -21.66
CA LYS A 50 8.32 -8.72 -22.13
C LYS A 50 9.25 -8.30 -20.97
N HIS A 51 8.79 -7.42 -20.09
CA HIS A 51 9.57 -6.94 -18.95
C HIS A 51 9.86 -8.06 -17.96
N ALA A 52 8.86 -8.93 -17.69
CA ALA A 52 9.00 -10.08 -16.80
C ALA A 52 9.82 -11.24 -17.42
N GLY A 53 10.10 -11.21 -18.73
CA GLY A 53 10.76 -12.33 -19.41
C GLY A 53 9.93 -13.61 -19.43
N VAL A 54 8.59 -13.49 -19.53
CA VAL A 54 7.66 -14.62 -19.60
C VAL A 54 6.88 -14.63 -20.91
N GLY A 55 6.42 -15.80 -21.33
CA GLY A 55 5.53 -15.89 -22.50
C GLY A 55 4.17 -15.26 -22.20
N ILE A 56 3.61 -14.55 -23.20
CA ILE A 56 2.29 -13.91 -23.05
C ILE A 56 1.18 -14.91 -22.72
N SER A 57 1.24 -16.12 -23.27
CA SER A 57 0.28 -17.19 -22.96
C SER A 57 0.35 -17.62 -21.50
N ALA A 58 1.55 -17.70 -20.90
CA ALA A 58 1.72 -18.03 -19.49
C ALA A 58 1.11 -16.93 -18.59
N LEU A 59 1.26 -15.67 -18.98
CA LEU A 59 0.68 -14.55 -18.27
C LEU A 59 -0.85 -14.58 -18.31
N TYR A 60 -1.46 -14.80 -19.49
CA TYR A 60 -2.91 -14.94 -19.60
C TYR A 60 -3.47 -16.19 -18.91
N THR A 61 -2.74 -17.31 -18.91
CA THR A 61 -3.12 -18.50 -18.15
C THR A 61 -3.17 -18.22 -16.66
N ARG A 62 -2.29 -17.34 -16.16
CA ARG A 62 -2.19 -17.02 -14.72
C ARG A 62 -3.20 -15.96 -14.26
N TYR A 63 -3.43 -14.92 -15.06
CA TYR A 63 -4.23 -13.75 -14.64
C TYR A 63 -5.49 -13.53 -15.50
N GLY A 64 -5.68 -14.30 -16.58
CA GLY A 64 -6.87 -14.21 -17.42
C GLY A 64 -6.97 -12.92 -18.24
N SER A 65 -6.77 -11.76 -17.62
CA SER A 65 -6.89 -10.46 -18.27
C SER A 65 -5.93 -9.40 -17.66
N LYS A 66 -5.78 -8.26 -18.35
CA LYS A 66 -5.09 -7.09 -17.78
C LYS A 66 -5.80 -6.59 -16.51
N GLU A 67 -7.12 -6.57 -16.54
CA GLU A 67 -7.94 -6.12 -15.43
C GLU A 67 -7.74 -6.99 -14.18
N GLU A 68 -7.68 -8.29 -14.33
CA GLU A 68 -7.41 -9.23 -13.22
C GLU A 68 -6.01 -9.03 -12.64
N LEU A 69 -5.01 -8.79 -13.49
CA LEU A 69 -3.67 -8.46 -13.04
C LEU A 69 -3.64 -7.13 -12.24
N LEU A 70 -4.39 -6.11 -12.69
CA LEU A 70 -4.53 -4.84 -11.96
C LEU A 70 -5.22 -5.03 -10.60
N ARG A 71 -6.29 -5.84 -10.55
CA ARG A 71 -6.96 -6.20 -9.29
C ARG A 71 -6.01 -6.87 -8.32
N THR A 72 -5.23 -7.85 -8.79
CA THR A 72 -4.22 -8.53 -7.97
C THR A 72 -3.22 -7.54 -7.39
N LEU A 73 -2.67 -6.64 -8.22
CA LEU A 73 -1.72 -5.62 -7.76
C LEU A 73 -2.30 -4.68 -6.71
N CYS A 74 -3.56 -4.25 -6.89
CA CYS A 74 -4.22 -3.37 -5.91
C CYS A 74 -4.54 -4.11 -4.61
N THR A 75 -4.97 -5.39 -4.70
CA THR A 75 -5.20 -6.23 -3.52
C THR A 75 -3.92 -6.43 -2.73
N ASP A 76 -2.79 -6.73 -3.39
CA ASP A 76 -1.48 -6.83 -2.74
C ASP A 76 -1.09 -5.53 -2.03
N GLY A 77 -1.37 -4.38 -2.65
CA GLY A 77 -1.15 -3.08 -2.04
C GLY A 77 -1.96 -2.88 -0.76
N LEU A 78 -3.25 -3.26 -0.76
CA LEU A 78 -4.11 -3.21 0.43
C LEU A 78 -3.62 -4.16 1.53
N VAL A 79 -3.16 -5.36 1.17
CA VAL A 79 -2.57 -6.31 2.13
C VAL A 79 -1.32 -5.73 2.78
N ILE A 80 -0.45 -5.07 2.02
CA ILE A 80 0.75 -4.40 2.57
C ILE A 80 0.33 -3.33 3.58
N VAL A 81 -0.61 -2.43 3.22
CA VAL A 81 -1.08 -1.39 4.14
C VAL A 81 -1.68 -1.99 5.40
N THR A 82 -2.50 -3.04 5.28
CA THR A 82 -3.12 -3.74 6.41
C THR A 82 -2.05 -4.30 7.36
N ASN A 83 -1.09 -5.06 6.83
CA ASN A 83 -0.04 -5.69 7.63
C ASN A 83 0.86 -4.67 8.33
N GLU A 84 1.28 -3.61 7.62
CA GLU A 84 2.10 -2.54 8.20
C GLU A 84 1.35 -1.79 9.31
N THR A 85 0.03 -1.58 9.14
CA THR A 85 -0.80 -0.92 10.16
C THR A 85 -0.97 -1.82 11.39
N GLU A 86 -1.24 -3.11 11.21
CA GLU A 86 -1.33 -4.07 12.32
C GLU A 86 0.00 -4.14 13.09
N ALA A 87 1.13 -4.19 12.39
CA ALA A 87 2.46 -4.18 13.02
C ALA A 87 2.72 -2.87 13.79
N ALA A 88 2.32 -1.73 13.26
CA ALA A 88 2.45 -0.44 13.93
C ALA A 88 1.60 -0.37 15.20
N ILE A 89 0.33 -0.83 15.16
CA ILE A 89 -0.56 -0.92 16.32
C ILE A 89 0.07 -1.79 17.41
N GLU A 90 0.59 -2.96 17.06
CA GLU A 90 1.25 -3.87 18.00
C GLU A 90 2.48 -3.23 18.67
N ARG A 91 3.29 -2.50 17.92
CA ARG A 91 4.45 -1.78 18.46
C ARG A 91 4.04 -0.71 19.46
N VAL A 92 3.02 0.09 19.13
CA VAL A 92 2.49 1.11 20.06
C VAL A 92 1.93 0.46 21.33
N LYS A 93 1.17 -0.63 21.20
CA LYS A 93 0.61 -1.37 22.38
C LYS A 93 1.71 -1.99 23.25
N LYS A 94 2.87 -2.31 22.69
CA LYS A 94 4.06 -2.78 23.44
C LYS A 94 4.85 -1.67 24.12
N GLY A 95 4.52 -0.40 23.85
CA GLY A 95 5.14 0.76 24.50
C GLY A 95 6.28 1.41 23.71
N ASP A 96 6.44 1.07 22.41
CA ASP A 96 7.37 1.76 21.55
C ASP A 96 7.02 3.25 21.43
N ASP A 97 8.01 4.09 21.14
CA ASP A 97 7.79 5.52 20.90
C ASP A 97 6.81 5.74 19.73
N ARG A 98 5.69 6.40 20.02
CA ARG A 98 4.58 6.57 19.07
C ARG A 98 4.96 7.33 17.82
N TRP A 99 5.80 8.38 17.97
CA TRP A 99 6.27 9.13 16.82
C TRP A 99 7.23 8.33 15.97
N ALA A 100 8.15 7.59 16.57
CA ALA A 100 9.07 6.71 15.83
C ALA A 100 8.30 5.63 15.07
N VAL A 101 7.29 5.00 15.70
CA VAL A 101 6.42 4.01 15.05
C VAL A 101 5.70 4.62 13.84
N PHE A 102 5.10 5.81 14.00
CA PHE A 102 4.43 6.50 12.90
C PHE A 102 5.39 6.85 11.76
N ALA A 103 6.56 7.39 12.08
CA ALA A 103 7.55 7.75 11.07
C ALA A 103 8.08 6.52 10.30
N ASP A 104 8.28 5.39 10.98
CA ASP A 104 8.65 4.12 10.33
C ASP A 104 7.54 3.59 9.44
N PHE A 105 6.30 3.58 9.92
CA PHE A 105 5.11 3.22 9.14
C PHE A 105 5.03 4.02 7.84
N MET A 106 5.19 5.34 7.92
CA MET A 106 5.16 6.22 6.74
C MET A 106 6.31 5.91 5.76
N ARG A 107 7.51 5.63 6.26
CA ARG A 107 8.67 5.25 5.42
C ARG A 107 8.45 3.91 4.73
N HIS A 108 7.99 2.89 5.46
CA HIS A 108 7.74 1.56 4.91
C HIS A 108 6.68 1.60 3.80
N LEU A 109 5.57 2.31 4.00
CA LEU A 109 4.54 2.45 2.96
C LEU A 109 5.02 3.27 1.75
N ALA A 110 5.82 4.31 1.96
CA ALA A 110 6.41 5.07 0.85
C ALA A 110 7.41 4.24 0.04
N ASP A 111 8.24 3.42 0.70
CA ASP A 111 9.19 2.52 0.04
C ASP A 111 8.47 1.36 -0.69
N ALA A 112 7.35 0.87 -0.16
CA ALA A 112 6.50 -0.12 -0.82
C ALA A 112 5.78 0.42 -2.07
N ASP A 113 5.71 1.74 -2.22
CA ASP A 113 5.14 2.47 -3.37
C ASP A 113 3.71 2.04 -3.75
N THR A 114 2.90 1.66 -2.77
CA THR A 114 1.51 1.22 -2.97
C THR A 114 0.64 2.33 -3.57
N SER A 115 0.95 3.58 -3.28
CA SER A 115 0.19 4.76 -3.71
C SER A 115 0.42 5.15 -5.16
N SER A 116 1.57 4.80 -5.76
CA SER A 116 1.77 4.95 -7.21
C SER A 116 0.76 4.10 -8.00
N MET A 117 0.42 2.91 -7.50
CA MET A 117 -0.57 2.03 -8.10
C MET A 117 -1.99 2.59 -7.92
N THR A 118 -2.34 3.06 -6.71
CA THR A 118 -3.62 3.69 -6.44
C THR A 118 -3.89 4.81 -7.44
N ARG A 119 -2.93 5.71 -7.62
CA ARG A 119 -3.04 6.82 -8.56
C ARG A 119 -3.08 6.38 -10.03
N ALA A 120 -2.31 5.35 -10.40
CA ALA A 120 -2.24 4.87 -11.78
C ALA A 120 -3.52 4.13 -12.21
N PHE A 121 -4.20 3.48 -11.28
CA PHE A 121 -5.28 2.53 -11.58
C PHE A 121 -6.67 2.97 -11.12
N ALA A 122 -6.78 4.05 -10.34
CA ALA A 122 -8.08 4.62 -9.99
C ALA A 122 -8.94 4.83 -11.23
N GLY A 123 -10.16 4.29 -11.24
CA GLY A 123 -11.08 4.35 -12.38
C GLY A 123 -10.69 3.51 -13.62
N LYS A 124 -9.66 2.66 -13.55
CA LYS A 124 -9.22 1.81 -14.67
C LYS A 124 -9.79 0.40 -14.66
N PHE A 125 -10.38 -0.03 -13.57
CA PHE A 125 -11.09 -1.30 -13.41
C PHE A 125 -12.18 -1.17 -12.37
N THR A 126 -13.11 -2.13 -12.34
CA THR A 126 -14.16 -2.21 -11.33
C THR A 126 -13.66 -3.06 -10.14
N PRO A 127 -13.54 -2.47 -8.93
CA PRO A 127 -13.18 -3.23 -7.74
C PRO A 127 -14.21 -4.31 -7.43
N THR A 128 -13.77 -5.45 -6.89
CA THR A 128 -14.67 -6.50 -6.43
C THR A 128 -15.22 -6.21 -5.02
N PRO A 129 -16.33 -6.85 -4.59
CA PRO A 129 -16.83 -6.73 -3.22
C PRO A 129 -15.78 -7.10 -2.16
N GLU A 130 -14.93 -8.09 -2.45
CA GLU A 130 -13.86 -8.53 -1.55
C GLU A 130 -12.79 -7.44 -1.41
N MET A 131 -12.44 -6.72 -2.49
CA MET A 131 -11.52 -5.59 -2.45
C MET A 131 -12.10 -4.44 -1.61
N PHE A 132 -13.40 -4.16 -1.72
CA PHE A 132 -14.06 -3.17 -0.86
C PHE A 132 -14.04 -3.60 0.61
N THR A 133 -14.27 -4.87 0.91
CA THR A 133 -14.20 -5.41 2.27
C THR A 133 -12.79 -5.23 2.85
N LEU A 134 -11.76 -5.56 2.08
CA LEU A 134 -10.37 -5.39 2.49
C LEU A 134 -10.00 -3.91 2.67
N ALA A 135 -10.44 -3.03 1.76
CA ALA A 135 -10.20 -1.60 1.85
C ALA A 135 -10.85 -0.99 3.10
N ASN A 136 -12.10 -1.37 3.40
CA ASN A 136 -12.80 -0.92 4.61
C ASN A 136 -12.08 -1.40 5.88
N ARG A 137 -11.63 -2.66 5.92
CA ARG A 137 -10.85 -3.16 7.06
C ARG A 137 -9.55 -2.40 7.22
N SER A 138 -8.82 -2.18 6.12
CA SER A 138 -7.58 -1.40 6.14
C SER A 138 -7.83 0.01 6.69
N SER A 139 -8.92 0.68 6.24
CA SER A 139 -9.30 2.00 6.74
C SER A 139 -9.58 1.99 8.25
N GLN A 140 -10.35 1.01 8.74
CA GLN A 140 -10.63 0.88 10.17
C GLN A 140 -9.37 0.69 11.02
N LEU A 141 -8.39 -0.09 10.52
CA LEU A 141 -7.11 -0.27 11.20
C LEU A 141 -6.29 1.02 11.23
N VAL A 142 -6.30 1.78 10.14
CA VAL A 142 -5.62 3.09 10.10
C VAL A 142 -6.29 4.06 11.08
N ASP A 143 -7.62 4.06 11.19
CA ASP A 143 -8.36 4.87 12.19
C ASP A 143 -7.98 4.46 13.62
N GLU A 144 -7.90 3.15 13.93
CA GLU A 144 -7.43 2.64 15.23
C GLU A 144 -6.01 3.11 15.52
N PHE A 145 -5.10 2.97 14.54
CA PHE A 145 -3.71 3.42 14.69
C PHE A 145 -3.63 4.92 14.99
N PHE A 146 -4.37 5.74 14.25
CA PHE A 146 -4.41 7.19 14.49
C PHE A 146 -4.94 7.57 15.87
N ALA A 147 -5.95 6.85 16.36
CA ALA A 147 -6.46 7.06 17.72
C ALA A 147 -5.37 6.82 18.78
N LEU A 148 -4.48 5.83 18.57
CA LEU A 148 -3.38 5.51 19.48
C LEU A 148 -2.22 6.52 19.46
N ILE A 149 -2.06 7.26 18.36
CA ILE A 149 -0.91 8.18 18.15
C ILE A 149 -1.32 9.65 18.06
N ARG A 150 -2.58 9.96 18.33
CA ARG A 150 -3.14 11.31 18.13
C ARG A 150 -2.37 12.42 18.84
N ASP A 151 -1.82 12.13 20.00
CA ASP A 151 -1.08 13.06 20.84
C ASP A 151 0.29 13.46 20.28
N VAL A 152 0.85 12.66 19.38
CA VAL A 152 2.14 12.96 18.70
C VAL A 152 1.97 13.55 17.32
N LEU A 153 0.72 13.67 16.83
CA LEU A 153 0.41 14.27 15.54
C LEU A 153 -0.04 15.73 15.68
N ARG A 154 0.29 16.55 14.68
CA ARG A 154 -0.23 17.91 14.56
C ARG A 154 -1.76 17.91 14.62
N PRO A 155 -2.38 18.82 15.41
CA PRO A 155 -3.83 19.00 15.41
C PRO A 155 -4.38 19.22 14.00
N GLY A 156 -5.53 18.63 13.69
CA GLY A 156 -6.18 18.72 12.39
C GLY A 156 -5.74 17.67 11.36
N VAL A 157 -4.63 16.94 11.59
CA VAL A 157 -4.24 15.82 10.72
C VAL A 157 -5.18 14.63 10.95
N VAL A 158 -5.71 14.08 9.87
CA VAL A 158 -6.62 12.92 9.89
C VAL A 158 -6.07 11.75 9.06
N PRO A 159 -6.56 10.51 9.28
CA PRO A 159 -6.11 9.33 8.54
C PRO A 159 -6.13 9.49 7.02
N HIS A 160 -7.16 10.14 6.48
CA HIS A 160 -7.34 10.32 5.04
C HIS A 160 -6.30 11.24 4.38
N ASP A 161 -5.65 12.14 5.16
CA ASP A 161 -4.53 12.94 4.65
C ASP A 161 -3.38 12.08 4.16
N LEU A 162 -3.16 10.90 4.77
CA LEU A 162 -2.08 10.00 4.37
C LEU A 162 -2.18 9.55 2.91
N SER A 163 -3.40 9.32 2.42
CA SER A 163 -3.62 8.92 1.02
C SER A 163 -3.09 9.96 0.06
N LEU A 164 -3.38 11.24 0.31
CA LEU A 164 -2.92 12.35 -0.52
C LEU A 164 -1.43 12.63 -0.33
N ILE A 165 -0.91 12.52 0.90
CA ILE A 165 0.54 12.65 1.17
C ILE A 165 1.33 11.58 0.40
N PHE A 166 0.91 10.32 0.43
CA PHE A 166 1.56 9.27 -0.33
C PHE A 166 1.47 9.51 -1.83
N GLU A 167 0.34 10.03 -2.34
CA GLU A 167 0.23 10.39 -3.76
C GLU A 167 1.17 11.53 -4.15
N LEU A 168 1.35 12.53 -3.29
CA LEU A 168 2.32 13.61 -3.51
C LEU A 168 3.75 13.05 -3.57
N VAL A 169 4.12 12.18 -2.62
CA VAL A 169 5.44 11.54 -2.61
C VAL A 169 5.63 10.66 -3.84
N ALA A 170 4.61 9.87 -4.21
CA ALA A 170 4.63 8.99 -5.39
C ALA A 170 4.72 9.76 -6.71
N ALA A 171 4.27 11.03 -6.75
CA ALA A 171 4.38 11.90 -7.92
C ALA A 171 5.82 12.33 -8.23
N ILE A 172 6.73 12.25 -7.24
CA ILE A 172 8.15 12.52 -7.45
C ILE A 172 8.74 11.40 -8.31
N LYS A 173 9.10 11.73 -9.56
CA LYS A 173 9.69 10.81 -10.54
C LYS A 173 10.83 11.50 -11.26
N PHE A 174 11.97 10.81 -11.34
CA PHE A 174 13.16 11.21 -12.09
C PHE A 174 13.61 10.08 -13.00
N SER A 175 14.54 10.35 -13.89
CA SER A 175 15.06 9.37 -14.86
C SER A 175 15.79 8.19 -14.19
N SER A 176 16.46 8.44 -13.04
CA SER A 176 17.09 7.39 -12.24
C SER A 176 16.14 6.92 -11.13
N PRO A 177 15.87 5.60 -11.01
CA PRO A 177 15.11 5.04 -9.90
C PRO A 177 15.72 5.35 -8.53
N GLU A 178 17.04 5.29 -8.42
CA GLU A 178 17.80 5.59 -7.19
C GLU A 178 17.55 7.04 -6.77
N ARG A 179 17.66 7.97 -7.73
CA ARG A 179 17.41 9.39 -7.45
C ARG A 179 15.97 9.67 -7.09
N THR A 180 15.05 8.98 -7.70
CA THR A 180 13.61 9.03 -7.35
C THR A 180 13.41 8.63 -5.90
N THR A 181 13.98 7.49 -5.48
CA THR A 181 13.88 6.98 -4.10
C THR A 181 14.50 7.94 -3.09
N GLU A 182 15.71 8.48 -3.36
CA GLU A 182 16.36 9.45 -2.50
C GLU A 182 15.49 10.71 -2.28
N LEU A 183 14.92 11.25 -3.35
CA LEU A 183 14.11 12.46 -3.27
C LEU A 183 12.77 12.19 -2.58
N ARG A 184 12.13 11.06 -2.82
CA ARG A 184 10.93 10.65 -2.08
C ARG A 184 11.19 10.59 -0.58
N ARG A 185 12.27 9.94 -0.15
CA ARG A 185 12.67 9.87 1.26
C ARG A 185 12.98 11.24 1.85
N ARG A 186 13.66 12.11 1.08
CA ARG A 186 13.96 13.48 1.51
C ARG A 186 12.70 14.29 1.75
N TYR A 187 11.77 14.31 0.78
CA TYR A 187 10.55 15.09 0.91
C TYR A 187 9.57 14.48 1.91
N LEU A 188 9.55 13.17 2.05
CA LEU A 188 8.80 12.53 3.14
C LEU A 188 9.32 12.96 4.51
N ALA A 189 10.64 13.11 4.70
CA ALA A 189 11.19 13.63 5.95
C ALA A 189 10.70 15.06 6.24
N VAL A 190 10.66 15.94 5.24
CA VAL A 190 10.11 17.31 5.38
C VAL A 190 8.63 17.29 5.74
N ILE A 191 7.85 16.38 5.11
CA ILE A 191 6.42 16.22 5.41
C ILE A 191 6.24 15.71 6.85
N LEU A 192 7.01 14.72 7.28
CA LEU A 192 6.96 14.19 8.64
C LEU A 192 7.20 15.29 9.69
N ASP A 193 8.17 16.17 9.49
CA ASP A 193 8.39 17.31 10.37
C ASP A 193 7.15 18.22 10.46
N GLY A 194 6.43 18.38 9.35
CA GLY A 194 5.15 19.10 9.30
C GLY A 194 3.99 18.43 10.02
N LEU A 195 4.00 17.09 10.09
CA LEU A 195 2.94 16.27 10.71
C LEU A 195 3.13 16.08 12.22
N ARG A 196 4.32 16.33 12.75
CA ARG A 196 4.62 16.13 14.16
C ARG A 196 3.96 17.20 15.04
N ALA A 197 3.39 16.80 16.17
CA ALA A 197 3.00 17.73 17.21
C ALA A 197 4.21 18.54 17.66
N SER A 198 4.03 19.84 17.86
CA SER A 198 5.13 20.70 18.33
C SER A 198 5.13 20.75 19.84
N ASP A 199 6.23 20.35 20.45
CA ASP A 199 6.50 20.55 21.87
C ASP A 199 7.31 21.86 22.01
N GLY A 200 6.78 22.87 22.71
CA GLY A 200 7.55 24.05 23.03
C GLY A 200 6.89 25.40 22.70
N PRO A 201 7.60 26.53 22.92
CA PRO A 201 7.04 27.88 22.82
C PRO A 201 6.53 28.26 21.41
N HIS A 202 6.89 27.52 20.37
CA HIS A 202 6.38 27.70 19.01
C HIS A 202 5.14 26.85 18.69
N ALA A 203 4.70 25.97 19.61
CA ALA A 203 3.50 25.14 19.43
C ALA A 203 2.22 25.99 19.30
N THR A 204 2.20 27.16 19.95
CA THR A 204 1.06 28.08 19.97
C THR A 204 0.94 28.94 18.71
N ASN A 205 1.94 28.95 17.82
CA ASN A 205 1.97 29.77 16.61
C ASN A 205 1.78 29.00 15.30
N ARG A 206 1.44 27.70 15.34
CA ARG A 206 1.07 26.98 14.12
C ARG A 206 -0.37 27.32 13.77
N GLU A 207 -0.56 27.89 12.58
CA GLU A 207 -1.88 28.08 12.01
C GLU A 207 -2.60 26.74 11.85
N ASP A 208 -3.92 26.74 11.98
CA ASP A 208 -4.75 25.58 11.67
C ASP A 208 -4.56 25.15 10.21
N LEU A 209 -4.75 23.89 9.92
CA LEU A 209 -4.71 23.41 8.54
C LEU A 209 -5.88 24.06 7.77
N PRO A 210 -5.63 24.67 6.61
CA PRO A 210 -6.69 25.36 5.86
C PRO A 210 -7.64 24.36 5.22
N GLY A 211 -8.93 24.66 5.27
CA GLY A 211 -10.00 23.88 4.67
C GLY A 211 -10.34 22.58 5.42
N PRO A 212 -11.40 21.88 4.98
CA PRO A 212 -11.77 20.60 5.54
C PRO A 212 -10.80 19.50 5.11
N PRO A 213 -10.56 18.47 5.97
CA PRO A 213 -9.80 17.30 5.58
C PRO A 213 -10.55 16.47 4.53
N PRO A 214 -9.85 15.63 3.73
CA PRO A 214 -10.50 14.79 2.74
C PRO A 214 -11.42 13.77 3.42
N ALA A 215 -12.62 13.55 2.84
CA ALA A 215 -13.55 12.54 3.28
C ALA A 215 -13.27 11.19 2.58
N TRP A 216 -13.60 10.07 3.24
CA TRP A 216 -13.49 8.73 2.64
C TRP A 216 -14.26 8.63 1.31
N GLN A 217 -15.44 9.23 1.26
CA GLN A 217 -16.27 9.21 0.05
C GLN A 217 -15.55 9.84 -1.14
N GLU A 218 -14.90 11.00 -0.95
CA GLU A 218 -14.14 11.69 -2.01
C GLU A 218 -12.99 10.83 -2.54
N LEU A 219 -12.31 10.09 -1.66
CA LEU A 219 -11.24 9.17 -2.04
C LEU A 219 -11.77 7.93 -2.75
N SER A 220 -12.89 7.37 -2.28
CA SER A 220 -13.48 6.14 -2.84
C SER A 220 -14.17 6.36 -4.19
N GLU A 221 -14.78 7.51 -4.42
CA GLU A 221 -15.40 7.89 -5.71
C GLU A 221 -14.39 7.90 -6.86
N ARG A 222 -13.11 8.14 -6.60
CA ARG A 222 -12.03 8.10 -7.59
C ARG A 222 -11.80 6.71 -8.19
N TRP A 223 -12.29 5.65 -7.53
CA TRP A 223 -12.17 4.26 -7.99
C TRP A 223 -13.33 3.82 -8.88
N VAL A 224 -14.41 4.58 -8.91
CA VAL A 224 -15.53 4.30 -9.80
C VAL A 224 -15.17 4.79 -11.20
N PRO A 225 -15.19 3.92 -12.25
CA PRO A 225 -14.95 4.34 -13.62
C PRO A 225 -15.93 5.45 -14.02
N ALA A 226 -15.42 6.52 -14.66
CA ALA A 226 -16.30 7.50 -15.29
C ALA A 226 -17.07 6.82 -16.44
N ASN A 227 -18.40 6.93 -16.41
CA ASN A 227 -19.29 6.43 -17.47
C ASN A 227 -19.06 7.16 -18.79
#